data_65d50b9c6e2f8414ddfa14c5283b2b60
#
_entry.id   65d50b9c6e2f8414ddfa14c5283b2b60
#
_cell.length_a   1.000
_cell.length_b   1.000
_cell.length_c   1.000
_cell.angle_alpha   90.00
_cell.angle_beta   90.00
_cell.angle_gamma   90.00
#
_symmetry.space_group_name_H-M   'P 1'
#
loop_
_entity.id
_entity.type
_entity.pdbx_description
1 polymer ?
#
loop_
_entity_poly.entity_id
_entity_poly.type
_entity_poly.pdbx_seq_one_letter_code
_entity_poly.pdbx_strand_id
1 'polypeptide(L)'
;MNNALSITKFIHDWLFSAMPAATASIVEMVLIAIVYLGVFAIAGLFLVLLERRVAAWFQLRIGPNRVGFQGLLQTMADALKLVSKELTGTEKADKFLYNLAPYFVIIAALMALAVIPFSQDFQAFDINIGIFFLIAISSIGVIGILLAGWSSNNKFALIGAMRSGVQTISYELSIGLSLLTMILITGSLQLSEIVEVQKSGWLIVQGHIPAIIAFMIYMIAGTAETNRAPFDMAEAESELGAGFHTEYSGMKFAYFFLAEFINMFLIASIATTVFFGAWLSPFGITESIPWLGVFWFLLKAFVLVFLMMWFRWTFPRLRIDQLLILEWKYLLPINLVNIVVMAFLVWQNLIIQFQ
;
A
#
# COMPACT_ATOMS: atom_id res chain seq x y z
N MET A 1 7.66 4.25 -24.34
CA MET A 1 6.58 3.24 -24.38
C MET A 1 6.91 2.09 -25.37
N ASN A 2 8.16 1.57 -25.38
CA ASN A 2 8.59 0.64 -26.45
C ASN A 2 8.76 -0.82 -26.06
N ASN A 3 8.39 -1.23 -24.84
CA ASN A 3 8.57 -2.61 -24.39
C ASN A 3 7.29 -3.24 -23.82
N ALA A 4 6.15 -2.95 -24.46
CA ALA A 4 4.93 -3.70 -24.15
C ALA A 4 5.16 -5.21 -24.43
N LEU A 5 4.72 -6.07 -23.52
CA LEU A 5 4.66 -7.52 -23.73
C LEU A 5 4.06 -7.83 -25.10
N SER A 6 4.51 -8.89 -25.77
CA SER A 6 4.06 -9.23 -27.13
C SER A 6 2.53 -9.23 -27.30
N ILE A 7 1.79 -9.60 -26.23
CA ILE A 7 0.33 -9.59 -26.18
C ILE A 7 -0.22 -8.15 -26.16
N THR A 8 0.39 -7.24 -25.38
CA THR A 8 -0.05 -5.84 -25.33
C THR A 8 0.25 -5.11 -26.62
N LYS A 9 1.36 -5.42 -27.30
CA LYS A 9 1.65 -4.93 -28.65
C LYS A 9 0.62 -5.41 -29.67
N PHE A 10 0.26 -6.69 -29.62
CA PHE A 10 -0.77 -7.24 -30.49
C PHE A 10 -2.14 -6.55 -30.29
N ILE A 11 -2.55 -6.33 -29.03
CA ILE A 11 -3.80 -5.63 -28.70
C ILE A 11 -3.73 -4.18 -29.16
N HIS A 12 -2.61 -3.49 -28.92
CA HIS A 12 -2.37 -2.13 -29.38
C HIS A 12 -2.49 -2.02 -30.90
N ASP A 13 -1.72 -2.83 -31.67
CA ASP A 13 -1.72 -2.81 -33.11
C ASP A 13 -3.10 -3.14 -33.69
N TRP A 14 -3.81 -4.09 -33.09
CA TRP A 14 -5.17 -4.44 -33.51
C TRP A 14 -6.17 -3.29 -33.23
N LEU A 15 -6.13 -2.64 -32.08
CA LEU A 15 -7.00 -1.50 -31.76
C LEU A 15 -6.75 -0.31 -32.69
N PHE A 16 -5.48 0.03 -32.94
CA PHE A 16 -5.12 1.15 -33.83
C PHE A 16 -5.36 0.86 -35.33
N SER A 17 -5.45 -0.40 -35.70
CA SER A 17 -5.87 -0.78 -37.05
C SER A 17 -7.39 -0.76 -37.27
N ALA A 18 -8.17 -1.01 -36.18
CA ALA A 18 -9.62 -1.13 -36.26
C ALA A 18 -10.39 0.18 -35.97
N MET A 19 -9.77 1.15 -35.29
CA MET A 19 -10.43 2.37 -34.83
C MET A 19 -9.56 3.63 -35.04
N PRO A 20 -10.18 4.84 -35.08
CA PRO A 20 -9.43 6.10 -35.04
C PRO A 20 -8.52 6.21 -33.82
N ALA A 21 -7.33 6.81 -33.96
CA ALA A 21 -6.31 6.83 -32.91
C ALA A 21 -6.80 7.35 -31.54
N ALA A 22 -7.67 8.37 -31.52
CA ALA A 22 -8.23 8.91 -30.29
C ALA A 22 -9.16 7.93 -29.55
N THR A 23 -9.98 7.17 -30.28
CA THR A 23 -10.88 6.16 -29.70
C THR A 23 -10.10 4.91 -29.30
N ALA A 24 -9.11 4.50 -30.09
CA ALA A 24 -8.25 3.37 -29.78
C ALA A 24 -7.47 3.58 -28.47
N SER A 25 -6.90 4.77 -28.25
CA SER A 25 -6.19 5.08 -27.01
C SER A 25 -7.10 5.09 -25.77
N ILE A 26 -8.33 5.58 -25.89
CA ILE A 26 -9.31 5.55 -24.77
C ILE A 26 -9.68 4.09 -24.44
N VAL A 27 -9.96 3.26 -25.45
CA VAL A 27 -10.30 1.85 -25.25
C VAL A 27 -9.13 1.09 -24.63
N GLU A 28 -7.92 1.34 -25.07
CA GLU A 28 -6.71 0.74 -24.50
C GLU A 28 -6.53 1.11 -23.00
N MET A 29 -6.69 2.39 -22.67
CA MET A 29 -6.63 2.85 -21.26
C MET A 29 -7.70 2.18 -20.39
N VAL A 30 -8.93 2.05 -20.90
CA VAL A 30 -10.00 1.37 -20.16
C VAL A 30 -9.70 -0.12 -19.96
N LEU A 31 -9.19 -0.80 -20.98
CA LEU A 31 -8.80 -2.21 -20.86
C LEU A 31 -7.66 -2.41 -19.84
N ILE A 32 -6.64 -1.55 -19.87
CA ILE A 32 -5.55 -1.57 -18.89
C ILE A 32 -6.12 -1.35 -17.48
N ALA A 33 -7.00 -0.37 -17.29
CA ALA A 33 -7.63 -0.10 -16.01
C ALA A 33 -8.44 -1.31 -15.50
N ILE A 34 -9.23 -1.98 -16.35
CA ILE A 34 -9.99 -3.17 -15.98
C ILE A 34 -9.06 -4.32 -15.55
N VAL A 35 -7.98 -4.57 -16.31
CA VAL A 35 -7.00 -5.60 -15.95
C VAL A 35 -6.34 -5.30 -14.61
N TYR A 36 -5.92 -4.05 -14.38
CA TYR A 36 -5.36 -3.62 -13.11
C TYR A 36 -6.34 -3.83 -11.95
N LEU A 37 -7.57 -3.36 -12.08
CA LEU A 37 -8.61 -3.56 -11.07
C LEU A 37 -8.82 -5.03 -10.75
N GLY A 38 -8.87 -5.89 -11.78
CA GLY A 38 -9.01 -7.34 -11.62
C GLY A 38 -7.84 -7.97 -10.85
N VAL A 39 -6.61 -7.63 -11.23
CA VAL A 39 -5.39 -8.15 -10.57
C VAL A 39 -5.36 -7.73 -9.09
N PHE A 40 -5.67 -6.47 -8.78
CA PHE A 40 -5.63 -6.00 -7.41
C PHE A 40 -6.80 -6.51 -6.56
N ALA A 41 -7.97 -6.70 -7.15
CA ALA A 41 -9.07 -7.36 -6.46
C ALA A 41 -8.69 -8.81 -6.06
N ILE A 42 -8.07 -9.55 -6.97
CA ILE A 42 -7.57 -10.91 -6.68
C ILE A 42 -6.45 -10.88 -5.64
N ALA A 43 -5.51 -9.94 -5.76
CA ALA A 43 -4.43 -9.76 -4.77
C ALA A 43 -5.00 -9.46 -3.37
N GLY A 44 -5.98 -8.58 -3.26
CA GLY A 44 -6.66 -8.27 -1.99
C GLY A 44 -7.35 -9.49 -1.39
N LEU A 45 -8.08 -10.27 -2.19
CA LEU A 45 -8.70 -11.53 -1.73
C LEU A 45 -7.65 -12.54 -1.24
N PHE A 46 -6.51 -12.62 -1.94
CA PHE A 46 -5.40 -13.49 -1.55
C PHE A 46 -4.76 -13.04 -0.22
N LEU A 47 -4.56 -11.73 -0.03
CA LEU A 47 -4.02 -11.18 1.20
C LEU A 47 -4.94 -11.44 2.41
N VAL A 48 -6.25 -11.34 2.24
CA VAL A 48 -7.24 -11.70 3.28
C VAL A 48 -7.11 -13.18 3.66
N LEU A 49 -6.97 -14.07 2.67
CA LEU A 49 -6.77 -15.49 2.94
C LEU A 49 -5.46 -15.75 3.68
N LEU A 50 -4.38 -15.09 3.23
CA LEU A 50 -3.04 -15.22 3.81
C LEU A 50 -3.06 -14.79 5.28
N GLU A 51 -3.69 -13.66 5.60
CA GLU A 51 -3.81 -13.18 6.98
C GLU A 51 -4.56 -14.19 7.86
N ARG A 52 -5.68 -14.75 7.39
CA ARG A 52 -6.44 -15.76 8.15
C ARG A 52 -5.61 -17.02 8.41
N ARG A 53 -4.75 -17.41 7.48
CA ARG A 53 -3.83 -18.55 7.66
C ARG A 53 -2.71 -18.22 8.62
N VAL A 54 -2.07 -17.06 8.47
CA VAL A 54 -1.02 -16.58 9.38
C VAL A 54 -1.59 -16.47 10.80
N ALA A 55 -2.77 -15.87 10.96
CA ALA A 55 -3.46 -15.82 12.25
C ALA A 55 -3.67 -17.19 12.87
N ALA A 56 -4.08 -18.17 12.06
CA ALA A 56 -4.29 -19.53 12.53
C ALA A 56 -2.99 -20.20 13.01
N TRP A 57 -1.86 -19.97 12.35
CA TRP A 57 -0.55 -20.47 12.77
C TRP A 57 -0.13 -19.89 14.12
N PHE A 58 -0.27 -18.55 14.32
CA PHE A 58 0.04 -17.92 15.61
C PHE A 58 -0.88 -18.38 16.73
N GLN A 59 -2.14 -18.68 16.43
CA GLN A 59 -3.14 -19.15 17.40
C GLN A 59 -3.19 -20.68 17.55
N LEU A 60 -2.27 -21.42 16.90
CA LEU A 60 -2.20 -22.88 16.93
C LEU A 60 -3.54 -23.56 16.57
N ARG A 61 -4.26 -23.01 15.59
CA ARG A 61 -5.52 -23.55 15.09
C ARG A 61 -5.50 -23.75 13.58
N ILE A 62 -6.46 -24.51 13.06
CA ILE A 62 -6.64 -24.70 11.61
C ILE A 62 -7.31 -23.44 11.03
N GLY A 63 -6.72 -22.88 9.98
CA GLY A 63 -7.29 -21.78 9.19
C GLY A 63 -8.46 -22.22 8.33
N PRO A 64 -8.97 -21.36 7.43
CA PRO A 64 -10.03 -21.72 6.48
C PRO A 64 -9.65 -22.97 5.70
N ASN A 65 -10.49 -24.02 5.73
CA ASN A 65 -10.17 -25.32 5.12
C ASN A 65 -11.34 -25.95 4.36
N ARG A 66 -12.60 -25.45 4.49
CA ARG A 66 -13.78 -26.16 3.99
C ARG A 66 -14.22 -25.75 2.58
N VAL A 67 -13.98 -24.49 2.16
CA VAL A 67 -14.48 -23.99 0.88
C VAL A 67 -13.39 -24.08 -0.18
N GLY A 68 -13.52 -25.00 -1.12
CA GLY A 68 -12.50 -25.30 -2.13
C GLY A 68 -11.29 -26.05 -1.57
N PHE A 69 -10.26 -26.24 -2.40
CA PHE A 69 -9.03 -26.92 -1.97
C PHE A 69 -8.34 -26.13 -0.86
N GLN A 70 -8.26 -26.72 0.33
CA GLN A 70 -7.65 -26.08 1.51
C GLN A 70 -8.18 -24.66 1.82
N GLY A 71 -9.46 -24.38 1.54
CA GLY A 71 -10.07 -23.09 1.84
C GLY A 71 -9.69 -21.93 0.91
N LEU A 72 -9.09 -22.19 -0.26
CA LEU A 72 -8.68 -21.14 -1.23
C LEU A 72 -9.87 -20.30 -1.70
N LEU A 73 -11.04 -20.87 -1.85
CA LEU A 73 -12.23 -20.18 -2.32
C LEU A 73 -13.02 -19.48 -1.21
N GLN A 74 -12.54 -19.51 0.05
CA GLN A 74 -13.25 -18.90 1.18
C GLN A 74 -13.44 -17.39 1.00
N THR A 75 -12.42 -16.67 0.56
CA THR A 75 -12.49 -15.23 0.35
C THR A 75 -13.39 -14.84 -0.82
N MET A 76 -13.47 -15.68 -1.86
CA MET A 76 -14.46 -15.50 -2.92
C MET A 76 -15.90 -15.68 -2.40
N ALA A 77 -16.12 -16.68 -1.56
CA ALA A 77 -17.45 -16.88 -0.94
C ALA A 77 -17.81 -15.69 -0.03
N ASP A 78 -16.85 -15.13 0.72
CA ASP A 78 -17.05 -13.93 1.52
C ASP A 78 -17.37 -12.71 0.65
N ALA A 79 -16.69 -12.53 -0.48
CA ALA A 79 -16.98 -11.46 -1.44
C ALA A 79 -18.39 -11.59 -2.04
N LEU A 80 -18.79 -12.80 -2.48
CA LEU A 80 -20.14 -13.05 -2.99
C LEU A 80 -21.22 -12.79 -1.93
N LYS A 81 -20.95 -13.15 -0.68
CA LYS A 81 -21.84 -12.83 0.45
C LYS A 81 -22.01 -11.32 0.61
N LEU A 82 -20.92 -10.52 0.53
CA LEU A 82 -20.98 -9.07 0.66
C LEU A 82 -21.71 -8.41 -0.52
N VAL A 83 -21.57 -8.96 -1.73
CA VAL A 83 -22.32 -8.50 -2.92
C VAL A 83 -23.83 -8.74 -2.76
N SER A 84 -24.21 -9.89 -2.23
CA SER A 84 -25.61 -10.27 -2.04
C SER A 84 -26.28 -9.66 -0.81
N LYS A 85 -25.47 -9.05 0.10
CA LYS A 85 -25.97 -8.47 1.33
C LYS A 85 -26.62 -7.11 1.08
N GLU A 86 -27.76 -6.84 1.73
CA GLU A 86 -28.47 -5.56 1.65
C GLU A 86 -27.58 -4.38 2.11
N LEU A 87 -27.69 -3.29 1.39
CA LEU A 87 -27.03 -2.01 1.72
C LEU A 87 -27.91 -1.26 2.71
N THR A 88 -27.76 -1.55 3.99
CA THR A 88 -28.40 -0.80 5.06
C THR A 88 -27.55 0.42 5.42
N GLY A 89 -28.18 1.55 5.73
CA GLY A 89 -27.53 2.76 6.19
C GLY A 89 -28.43 3.49 7.17
N THR A 90 -27.86 4.37 7.97
CA THR A 90 -28.58 5.21 8.95
C THR A 90 -29.48 6.22 8.25
N GLU A 91 -30.71 6.37 8.70
CA GLU A 91 -31.67 7.31 8.12
C GLU A 91 -31.21 8.79 8.25
N LYS A 92 -30.47 9.11 9.33
CA LYS A 92 -29.96 10.45 9.63
C LYS A 92 -28.57 10.73 9.04
N ALA A 93 -28.00 9.83 8.27
CA ALA A 93 -26.72 10.04 7.60
C ALA A 93 -26.85 11.01 6.43
N ASP A 94 -25.77 11.78 6.16
CA ASP A 94 -25.65 12.53 4.91
C ASP A 94 -25.41 11.56 3.77
N LYS A 95 -26.49 11.26 3.01
CA LYS A 95 -26.49 10.22 1.98
C LYS A 95 -25.44 10.45 0.89
N PHE A 96 -25.14 11.69 0.53
CA PHE A 96 -24.15 11.98 -0.51
C PHE A 96 -22.73 11.65 -0.03
N LEU A 97 -22.31 12.23 1.09
CA LEU A 97 -20.98 12.00 1.67
C LEU A 97 -20.80 10.55 2.12
N TYR A 98 -21.85 9.96 2.71
CA TYR A 98 -21.85 8.57 3.13
C TYR A 98 -21.61 7.58 1.98
N ASN A 99 -22.20 7.84 0.81
CA ASN A 99 -21.97 7.02 -0.36
C ASN A 99 -20.60 7.25 -0.99
N LEU A 100 -20.08 8.47 -0.93
CA LEU A 100 -18.85 8.89 -1.59
C LEU A 100 -17.59 8.42 -0.84
N ALA A 101 -17.64 8.37 0.50
CA ALA A 101 -16.51 8.07 1.35
C ALA A 101 -15.78 6.74 1.02
N PRO A 102 -16.44 5.58 0.84
CA PRO A 102 -15.78 4.33 0.49
C PRO A 102 -15.01 4.40 -0.83
N TYR A 103 -15.52 5.18 -1.79
CA TYR A 103 -14.86 5.34 -3.10
C TYR A 103 -13.58 6.16 -3.00
N PHE A 104 -13.52 7.18 -2.14
CA PHE A 104 -12.27 7.92 -1.92
C PHE A 104 -11.17 7.00 -1.41
N VAL A 105 -11.48 6.12 -0.45
CA VAL A 105 -10.48 5.23 0.15
C VAL A 105 -9.98 4.20 -0.87
N ILE A 106 -10.88 3.53 -1.60
CA ILE A 106 -10.48 2.50 -2.54
C ILE A 106 -9.78 3.07 -3.78
N ILE A 107 -10.22 4.23 -4.29
CA ILE A 107 -9.61 4.88 -5.45
C ILE A 107 -8.19 5.34 -5.11
N ALA A 108 -7.97 5.93 -3.93
CA ALA A 108 -6.64 6.32 -3.49
C ALA A 108 -5.67 5.14 -3.49
N ALA A 109 -6.06 4.02 -2.89
CA ALA A 109 -5.24 2.80 -2.84
C ALA A 109 -4.92 2.24 -4.25
N LEU A 110 -5.90 2.21 -5.14
CA LEU A 110 -5.72 1.72 -6.52
C LEU A 110 -4.85 2.65 -7.37
N MET A 111 -5.04 3.97 -7.25
CA MET A 111 -4.21 4.95 -7.97
C MET A 111 -2.75 4.90 -7.54
N ALA A 112 -2.50 4.73 -6.24
CA ALA A 112 -1.14 4.59 -5.73
C ALA A 112 -0.43 3.36 -6.30
N LEU A 113 -1.12 2.22 -6.40
CA LEU A 113 -0.54 1.00 -6.99
C LEU A 113 -0.21 1.12 -8.48
N ALA A 114 -0.91 1.98 -9.22
CA ALA A 114 -0.66 2.16 -10.65
C ALA A 114 0.74 2.74 -10.98
N VAL A 115 1.37 3.41 -10.02
CA VAL A 115 2.70 4.00 -10.19
C VAL A 115 3.83 3.04 -9.78
N ILE A 116 3.52 1.95 -9.08
CA ILE A 116 4.52 1.00 -8.61
C ILE A 116 5.06 0.14 -9.76
N PRO A 117 6.39 0.08 -9.96
CA PRO A 117 7.01 -0.77 -10.97
C PRO A 117 7.15 -2.20 -10.45
N PHE A 118 6.35 -3.13 -10.96
CA PHE A 118 6.43 -4.55 -10.62
C PHE A 118 7.55 -5.28 -11.38
N SER A 119 7.89 -4.78 -12.57
CA SER A 119 8.97 -5.24 -13.42
C SER A 119 9.40 -4.10 -14.33
N GLN A 120 10.49 -4.24 -15.04
CA GLN A 120 10.98 -3.26 -16.02
C GLN A 120 9.91 -2.91 -17.08
N ASP A 121 9.09 -3.91 -17.47
CA ASP A 121 8.05 -3.77 -18.51
C ASP A 121 6.62 -3.72 -17.92
N PHE A 122 6.45 -3.88 -16.61
CA PHE A 122 5.14 -3.98 -15.98
C PHE A 122 4.94 -2.86 -14.95
N GLN A 123 4.65 -1.68 -15.48
CA GLN A 123 4.27 -0.48 -14.75
C GLN A 123 3.17 0.24 -15.54
N ALA A 124 2.11 0.72 -14.87
CA ALA A 124 1.04 1.40 -15.59
C ALA A 124 1.43 2.84 -15.94
N PHE A 125 2.00 3.57 -14.98
CA PHE A 125 2.42 4.96 -15.15
C PHE A 125 3.78 5.18 -14.52
N ASP A 126 4.76 5.60 -15.32
CA ASP A 126 6.06 6.05 -14.83
C ASP A 126 6.07 7.58 -14.80
N ILE A 127 6.06 8.13 -13.60
CA ILE A 127 5.94 9.58 -13.34
C ILE A 127 7.25 10.07 -12.74
N ASN A 128 7.81 11.17 -13.27
CA ASN A 128 9.05 11.77 -12.78
C ASN A 128 9.02 12.15 -11.28
N ILE A 129 7.84 12.39 -10.73
CA ILE A 129 7.59 12.72 -9.32
C ILE A 129 6.84 11.59 -8.59
N GLY A 130 7.15 10.32 -8.92
CA GLY A 130 6.40 9.14 -8.48
C GLY A 130 6.25 9.03 -6.97
N ILE A 131 7.32 9.23 -6.19
CA ILE A 131 7.24 9.17 -4.71
C ILE A 131 6.35 10.27 -4.14
N PHE A 132 6.45 11.49 -4.65
CA PHE A 132 5.60 12.59 -4.20
C PHE A 132 4.13 12.34 -4.54
N PHE A 133 3.86 11.78 -5.72
CA PHE A 133 2.51 11.38 -6.11
C PHE A 133 1.94 10.32 -5.17
N LEU A 134 2.73 9.31 -4.76
CA LEU A 134 2.29 8.26 -3.83
C LEU A 134 1.84 8.86 -2.49
N ILE A 135 2.64 9.76 -1.90
CA ILE A 135 2.31 10.42 -0.63
C ILE A 135 1.06 11.30 -0.80
N ALA A 136 0.95 12.05 -1.88
CA ALA A 136 -0.21 12.92 -2.12
C ALA A 136 -1.53 12.13 -2.31
N ILE A 137 -1.46 10.96 -2.94
CA ILE A 137 -2.65 10.11 -3.15
C ILE A 137 -3.05 9.38 -1.87
N SER A 138 -2.10 8.96 -1.02
CA SER A 138 -2.43 8.32 0.26
C SER A 138 -3.25 9.26 1.16
N SER A 139 -2.93 10.56 1.17
CA SER A 139 -3.69 11.59 1.91
C SER A 139 -5.15 11.68 1.50
N ILE A 140 -5.51 11.38 0.24
CA ILE A 140 -6.91 11.33 -0.21
C ILE A 140 -7.67 10.21 0.51
N GLY A 141 -7.02 9.08 0.77
CA GLY A 141 -7.60 7.98 1.55
C GLY A 141 -8.04 8.41 2.96
N VAL A 142 -7.21 9.24 3.60
CA VAL A 142 -7.52 9.79 4.94
C VAL A 142 -8.78 10.66 4.92
N ILE A 143 -8.94 11.48 3.88
CA ILE A 143 -10.17 12.28 3.68
C ILE A 143 -11.39 11.35 3.58
N GLY A 144 -11.27 10.22 2.88
CA GLY A 144 -12.33 9.23 2.77
C GLY A 144 -12.75 8.65 4.13
N ILE A 145 -11.80 8.32 5.00
CA ILE A 145 -12.08 7.82 6.36
C ILE A 145 -12.75 8.89 7.21
N LEU A 146 -12.27 10.13 7.17
CA LEU A 146 -12.87 11.26 7.90
C LEU A 146 -14.31 11.53 7.44
N LEU A 147 -14.56 11.50 6.13
CA LEU A 147 -15.91 11.65 5.56
C LEU A 147 -16.82 10.51 6.00
N ALA A 148 -16.32 9.28 6.06
CA ALA A 148 -17.08 8.10 6.49
C ALA A 148 -17.61 8.26 7.93
N GLY A 149 -16.75 8.66 8.85
CA GLY A 149 -17.16 8.89 10.25
C GLY A 149 -18.08 10.10 10.42
N TRP A 150 -17.80 11.19 9.70
CA TRP A 150 -18.61 12.41 9.76
C TRP A 150 -20.02 12.17 9.22
N SER A 151 -20.14 11.59 8.04
CA SER A 151 -21.43 11.38 7.36
C SER A 151 -22.34 10.35 8.03
N SER A 152 -21.80 9.44 8.82
CA SER A 152 -22.54 8.37 9.51
C SER A 152 -23.48 8.86 10.60
N ASN A 153 -23.33 10.11 11.07
CA ASN A 153 -24.08 10.71 12.17
C ASN A 153 -24.08 9.84 13.45
N ASN A 154 -23.00 9.11 13.69
CA ASN A 154 -22.78 8.29 14.86
C ASN A 154 -21.55 8.81 15.63
N LYS A 155 -21.70 8.99 16.97
CA LYS A 155 -20.65 9.53 17.83
C LYS A 155 -19.40 8.62 17.84
N PHE A 156 -19.58 7.31 17.87
CA PHE A 156 -18.47 6.35 17.87
C PHE A 156 -17.75 6.33 16.53
N ALA A 157 -18.49 6.37 15.41
CA ALA A 157 -17.91 6.46 14.08
C ALA A 157 -17.10 7.76 13.89
N LEU A 158 -17.60 8.89 14.37
CA LEU A 158 -16.90 10.17 14.32
C LEU A 158 -15.60 10.14 15.13
N ILE A 159 -15.64 9.62 16.37
CA ILE A 159 -14.44 9.51 17.21
C ILE A 159 -13.42 8.56 16.57
N GLY A 160 -13.85 7.42 16.01
CA GLY A 160 -12.99 6.48 15.31
C GLY A 160 -12.29 7.12 14.10
N ALA A 161 -13.04 7.84 13.27
CA ALA A 161 -12.50 8.55 12.11
C ALA A 161 -11.49 9.65 12.52
N MET A 162 -11.78 10.43 13.55
CA MET A 162 -10.86 11.46 14.04
C MET A 162 -9.57 10.86 14.60
N ARG A 163 -9.65 9.75 15.33
CA ARG A 163 -8.47 9.02 15.83
C ARG A 163 -7.62 8.50 14.67
N SER A 164 -8.25 7.88 13.67
CA SER A 164 -7.56 7.41 12.46
C SER A 164 -6.91 8.56 11.69
N GLY A 165 -7.64 9.68 11.49
CA GLY A 165 -7.10 10.83 10.78
C GLY A 165 -5.87 11.43 11.46
N VAL A 166 -5.90 11.61 12.77
CA VAL A 166 -4.74 12.11 13.53
C VAL A 166 -3.55 11.14 13.45
N GLN A 167 -3.82 9.85 13.52
CA GLN A 167 -2.80 8.81 13.37
C GLN A 167 -2.15 8.87 11.99
N THR A 168 -2.93 8.72 10.92
CA THR A 168 -2.40 8.66 9.55
C THR A 168 -1.67 9.93 9.16
N ILE A 169 -2.21 11.12 9.42
CA ILE A 169 -1.55 12.39 9.12
C ILE A 169 -0.20 12.52 9.87
N SER A 170 -0.15 12.08 11.13
CA SER A 170 1.11 12.14 11.90
C SER A 170 2.17 11.21 11.32
N TYR A 171 1.84 9.96 11.03
CA TYR A 171 2.80 8.96 10.55
C TYR A 171 3.17 9.15 9.08
N GLU A 172 2.33 9.79 8.26
CA GLU A 172 2.65 10.18 6.88
C GLU A 172 3.88 11.10 6.81
N LEU A 173 4.08 11.97 7.82
CA LEU A 173 5.30 12.78 7.91
C LEU A 173 6.56 11.93 8.04
N SER A 174 6.55 10.92 8.91
CA SER A 174 7.70 10.03 9.09
C SER A 174 7.95 9.14 7.87
N ILE A 175 6.92 8.69 7.18
CA ILE A 175 7.05 7.98 5.90
C ILE A 175 7.72 8.88 4.88
N GLY A 176 7.22 10.10 4.69
CA GLY A 176 7.77 11.06 3.74
C GLY A 176 9.25 11.38 4.00
N LEU A 177 9.61 11.62 5.26
CA LEU A 177 11.01 11.89 5.65
C LEU A 177 11.92 10.67 5.46
N SER A 178 11.42 9.45 5.74
CA SER A 178 12.18 8.21 5.51
C SER A 178 12.45 7.99 4.02
N LEU A 179 11.46 8.23 3.17
CA LEU A 179 11.62 8.18 1.72
C LEU A 179 12.56 9.29 1.21
N LEU A 180 12.46 10.51 1.76
CA LEU A 180 13.36 11.60 1.43
C LEU A 180 14.82 11.24 1.74
N THR A 181 15.10 10.51 2.82
CA THR A 181 16.46 10.03 3.13
C THR A 181 17.03 9.17 2.00
N MET A 182 16.19 8.35 1.34
CA MET A 182 16.63 7.52 0.22
C MET A 182 16.75 8.32 -1.10
N ILE A 183 15.87 9.30 -1.29
CA ILE A 183 15.94 10.23 -2.44
C ILE A 183 17.25 11.02 -2.43
N LEU A 184 17.79 11.39 -1.27
CA LEU A 184 19.09 12.06 -1.16
C LEU A 184 20.24 11.24 -1.75
N ILE A 185 20.16 9.90 -1.72
CA ILE A 185 21.19 9.03 -2.31
C ILE A 185 21.00 8.92 -3.82
N THR A 186 19.74 8.75 -4.27
CA THR A 186 19.44 8.47 -5.67
C THR A 186 19.34 9.72 -6.55
N GLY A 187 19.03 10.87 -5.94
CA GLY A 187 18.83 12.14 -6.66
C GLY A 187 17.56 12.19 -7.51
N SER A 188 16.73 11.15 -7.51
CA SER A 188 15.51 11.04 -8.33
C SER A 188 14.28 10.74 -7.49
N LEU A 189 13.12 11.28 -7.93
CA LEU A 189 11.78 10.98 -7.39
C LEU A 189 11.05 9.91 -8.22
N GLN A 190 11.60 9.53 -9.37
CA GLN A 190 11.04 8.54 -10.28
C GLN A 190 11.38 7.13 -9.79
N LEU A 191 10.35 6.27 -9.64
CA LEU A 191 10.53 4.95 -9.05
C LEU A 191 11.38 4.02 -9.91
N SER A 192 11.24 4.10 -11.23
CA SER A 192 12.04 3.31 -12.17
C SER A 192 13.54 3.66 -12.09
N GLU A 193 13.89 4.96 -12.01
CA GLU A 193 15.28 5.40 -11.87
C GLU A 193 15.87 4.97 -10.52
N ILE A 194 15.09 5.04 -9.43
CA ILE A 194 15.52 4.56 -8.11
C ILE A 194 15.88 3.07 -8.16
N VAL A 195 15.13 2.26 -8.90
CA VAL A 195 15.46 0.85 -9.07
C VAL A 195 16.69 0.65 -9.95
N GLU A 196 16.87 1.45 -11.00
CA GLU A 196 18.05 1.36 -11.86
C GLU A 196 19.36 1.65 -11.12
N VAL A 197 19.36 2.64 -10.22
CA VAL A 197 20.49 2.94 -9.33
C VAL A 197 20.85 1.73 -8.46
N GLN A 198 19.89 0.89 -8.08
CA GLN A 198 20.10 -0.31 -7.26
C GLN A 198 20.67 -1.51 -8.02
N LYS A 199 20.97 -1.42 -9.31
CA LYS A 199 21.62 -2.52 -10.07
C LYS A 199 22.98 -2.91 -9.49
N SER A 200 23.68 -1.98 -8.83
CA SER A 200 24.96 -2.24 -8.14
C SER A 200 24.80 -2.82 -6.75
N GLY A 201 23.61 -2.78 -6.17
CA GLY A 201 23.29 -3.29 -4.83
C GLY A 201 22.07 -2.60 -4.21
N TRP A 202 21.48 -3.21 -3.22
CA TRP A 202 20.32 -2.66 -2.54
C TRP A 202 20.67 -1.39 -1.76
N LEU A 203 19.84 -0.36 -1.85
CA LEU A 203 20.08 0.91 -1.16
C LEU A 203 20.09 0.76 0.36
N ILE A 204 19.38 -0.18 0.93
CA ILE A 204 19.42 -0.44 2.38
C ILE A 204 20.83 -0.80 2.87
N VAL A 205 21.65 -1.44 2.02
CA VAL A 205 23.03 -1.81 2.34
C VAL A 205 23.98 -0.67 1.97
N GLN A 206 23.81 -0.08 0.79
CA GLN A 206 24.68 0.99 0.27
C GLN A 206 24.57 2.29 1.09
N GLY A 207 23.37 2.62 1.60
CA GLY A 207 23.14 3.78 2.44
C GLY A 207 23.56 3.60 3.90
N HIS A 208 24.25 2.48 4.22
CA HIS A 208 24.78 2.17 5.56
C HIS A 208 23.73 2.28 6.68
N ILE A 209 24.16 2.72 7.89
CA ILE A 209 23.30 2.83 9.08
C ILE A 209 22.09 3.76 8.85
N PRO A 210 22.20 4.94 8.23
CA PRO A 210 21.04 5.81 8.00
C PRO A 210 19.96 5.19 7.14
N ALA A 211 20.30 4.37 6.14
CA ALA A 211 19.29 3.68 5.32
C ALA A 211 18.53 2.61 6.12
N ILE A 212 19.23 1.90 7.01
CA ILE A 212 18.60 0.92 7.91
C ILE A 212 17.66 1.61 8.88
N ILE A 213 18.07 2.75 9.47
CA ILE A 213 17.22 3.55 10.35
C ILE A 213 15.98 4.05 9.59
N ALA A 214 16.16 4.59 8.39
CA ALA A 214 15.06 5.05 7.54
C ALA A 214 14.09 3.90 7.22
N PHE A 215 14.59 2.70 6.90
CA PHE A 215 13.77 1.52 6.65
C PHE A 215 12.96 1.11 7.89
N MET A 216 13.60 1.09 9.08
CA MET A 216 12.91 0.72 10.32
C MET A 216 11.80 1.72 10.66
N ILE A 217 12.07 3.02 10.53
CA ILE A 217 11.06 4.08 10.75
C ILE A 217 9.94 3.95 9.71
N TYR A 218 10.30 3.73 8.43
CA TYR A 218 9.32 3.52 7.37
C TYR A 218 8.38 2.34 7.65
N MET A 219 8.92 1.20 8.10
CA MET A 219 8.11 0.03 8.42
C MET A 219 7.19 0.25 9.62
N ILE A 220 7.66 0.95 10.67
CA ILE A 220 6.82 1.30 11.82
C ILE A 220 5.72 2.27 11.40
N ALA A 221 6.07 3.34 10.71
CA ALA A 221 5.13 4.35 10.24
C ALA A 221 4.14 3.78 9.21
N GLY A 222 4.60 2.95 8.28
CA GLY A 222 3.73 2.28 7.31
C GLY A 222 2.74 1.31 7.93
N THR A 223 3.12 0.56 8.99
CA THR A 223 2.14 -0.27 9.72
C THR A 223 1.09 0.59 10.42
N ALA A 224 1.46 1.76 10.92
CA ALA A 224 0.53 2.70 11.51
C ALA A 224 -0.41 3.32 10.47
N GLU A 225 0.08 3.63 9.26
CA GLU A 225 -0.74 4.17 8.16
C GLU A 225 -1.82 3.17 7.70
N THR A 226 -1.53 1.86 7.76
CA THR A 226 -2.52 0.82 7.41
C THR A 226 -3.59 0.60 8.48
N ASN A 227 -3.60 1.36 9.58
CA ASN A 227 -4.53 1.22 10.71
C ASN A 227 -4.62 -0.22 11.27
N ARG A 228 -3.50 -0.97 11.20
CA ARG A 228 -3.43 -2.36 11.69
C ARG A 228 -2.80 -2.45 13.07
N ALA A 229 -3.25 -3.41 13.89
CA ALA A 229 -2.61 -3.65 15.19
C ALA A 229 -1.08 -3.84 15.04
N PRO A 230 -0.25 -3.21 15.90
CA PRO A 230 -0.59 -2.58 17.19
C PRO A 230 -1.19 -1.17 17.12
N PHE A 231 -1.33 -0.57 15.94
CA PHE A 231 -1.78 0.80 15.70
C PHE A 231 -3.26 0.89 15.25
N ASP A 232 -4.09 -0.07 15.64
CA ASP A 232 -5.50 -0.19 15.27
C ASP A 232 -6.39 0.70 16.14
N MET A 233 -6.34 2.02 15.91
CA MET A 233 -7.14 3.00 16.62
C MET A 233 -8.46 3.34 15.95
N ALA A 234 -8.52 3.11 14.64
CA ALA A 234 -9.68 3.38 13.83
C ALA A 234 -10.85 2.46 14.15
N GLU A 235 -10.57 1.16 14.33
CA GLU A 235 -11.59 0.14 14.56
C GLU A 235 -11.90 -0.03 16.04
N ALA A 236 -10.90 0.00 16.89
CA ALA A 236 -10.97 -0.07 18.36
C ALA A 236 -12.18 -0.87 18.89
N GLU A 237 -12.34 -2.15 18.46
CA GLU A 237 -13.53 -2.96 18.76
C GLU A 237 -13.96 -2.91 20.24
N SER A 238 -13.01 -2.92 21.17
CA SER A 238 -13.28 -2.88 22.60
C SER A 238 -13.77 -1.51 23.12
N GLU A 239 -13.51 -0.41 22.37
CA GLU A 239 -13.83 0.96 22.80
C GLU A 239 -14.93 1.60 21.95
N LEU A 240 -14.93 1.37 20.63
CA LEU A 240 -15.74 2.08 19.63
C LEU A 240 -16.67 1.16 18.82
N GLY A 241 -16.72 -0.13 19.16
CA GLY A 241 -17.48 -1.14 18.42
C GLY A 241 -16.77 -1.54 17.13
N ALA A 242 -17.00 -0.86 16.01
CA ALA A 242 -16.27 -1.05 14.76
C ALA A 242 -15.74 0.28 14.19
N GLY A 243 -15.63 1.31 15.02
CA GLY A 243 -15.06 2.59 14.65
C GLY A 243 -15.79 3.28 13.50
N PHE A 244 -15.04 3.82 12.50
CA PHE A 244 -15.58 4.63 11.42
C PHE A 244 -16.53 3.89 10.48
N HIS A 245 -16.40 2.56 10.36
CA HIS A 245 -17.21 1.75 9.44
C HIS A 245 -18.41 1.05 10.11
N THR A 246 -18.72 1.37 11.39
CA THR A 246 -19.81 0.75 12.17
C THR A 246 -21.15 0.74 11.42
N GLU A 247 -21.47 1.81 10.74
CA GLU A 247 -22.77 1.97 10.04
C GLU A 247 -22.74 1.44 8.59
N TYR A 248 -21.58 1.02 8.10
CA TYR A 248 -21.43 0.52 6.74
C TYR A 248 -21.72 -0.97 6.65
N SER A 249 -22.48 -1.39 5.62
CA SER A 249 -22.79 -2.80 5.37
C SER A 249 -22.59 -3.17 3.89
N GLY A 250 -22.56 -4.50 3.61
CA GLY A 250 -22.45 -5.03 2.26
C GLY A 250 -21.20 -4.56 1.52
N MET A 251 -21.35 -4.15 0.27
CA MET A 251 -20.22 -3.74 -0.59
C MET A 251 -19.50 -2.47 -0.11
N LYS A 252 -20.19 -1.55 0.57
CA LYS A 252 -19.55 -0.34 1.10
C LYS A 252 -18.54 -0.67 2.20
N PHE A 253 -18.86 -1.62 3.08
CA PHE A 253 -17.91 -2.16 4.05
C PHE A 253 -16.77 -2.90 3.34
N ALA A 254 -17.07 -3.67 2.29
CA ALA A 254 -16.05 -4.40 1.54
C ALA A 254 -14.99 -3.48 0.92
N TYR A 255 -15.36 -2.28 0.46
CA TYR A 255 -14.40 -1.31 -0.10
C TYR A 255 -13.41 -0.81 0.94
N PHE A 256 -13.82 -0.49 2.16
CA PHE A 256 -12.90 -0.13 3.24
C PHE A 256 -11.96 -1.28 3.57
N PHE A 257 -12.52 -2.46 3.80
CA PHE A 257 -11.76 -3.65 4.13
C PHE A 257 -10.75 -4.04 3.05
N LEU A 258 -11.15 -3.99 1.77
CA LEU A 258 -10.27 -4.26 0.66
C LEU A 258 -9.14 -3.22 0.56
N ALA A 259 -9.47 -1.94 0.75
CA ALA A 259 -8.49 -0.86 0.69
C ALA A 259 -7.40 -0.99 1.77
N GLU A 260 -7.73 -1.44 2.97
CA GLU A 260 -6.73 -1.70 4.03
C GLU A 260 -5.70 -2.76 3.61
N PHE A 261 -6.15 -3.87 3.01
CA PHE A 261 -5.24 -4.90 2.50
C PHE A 261 -4.40 -4.42 1.34
N ILE A 262 -5.00 -3.64 0.44
CA ILE A 262 -4.28 -3.02 -0.67
C ILE A 262 -3.24 -2.03 -0.15
N ASN A 263 -3.55 -1.21 0.85
CA ASN A 263 -2.61 -0.28 1.46
C ASN A 263 -1.46 -1.02 2.16
N MET A 264 -1.72 -2.14 2.84
CA MET A 264 -0.66 -2.97 3.41
C MET A 264 0.30 -3.48 2.32
N PHE A 265 -0.23 -3.93 1.19
CA PHE A 265 0.58 -4.35 0.06
C PHE A 265 1.30 -3.17 -0.60
N LEU A 266 0.67 -1.99 -0.67
CA LEU A 266 1.25 -0.75 -1.17
C LEU A 266 2.48 -0.33 -0.37
N ILE A 267 2.37 -0.27 0.95
CA ILE A 267 3.49 0.07 1.86
C ILE A 267 4.66 -0.91 1.66
N ALA A 268 4.37 -2.21 1.61
CA ALA A 268 5.37 -3.24 1.34
C ALA A 268 6.01 -3.08 -0.05
N SER A 269 5.22 -2.71 -1.06
CA SER A 269 5.68 -2.50 -2.44
C SER A 269 6.59 -1.29 -2.55
N ILE A 270 6.25 -0.17 -1.90
CA ILE A 270 7.10 1.02 -1.85
C ILE A 270 8.43 0.68 -1.15
N ALA A 271 8.37 -0.01 -0.01
CA ALA A 271 9.58 -0.45 0.69
C ALA A 271 10.46 -1.35 -0.19
N THR A 272 9.85 -2.28 -0.91
CA THR A 272 10.55 -3.18 -1.85
C THR A 272 11.22 -2.39 -2.96
N THR A 273 10.56 -1.37 -3.50
CA THR A 273 11.08 -0.53 -4.58
C THR A 273 12.23 0.33 -4.11
N VAL A 274 12.06 1.03 -3.00
CA VAL A 274 13.00 2.05 -2.54
C VAL A 274 14.21 1.45 -1.80
N PHE A 275 14.02 0.37 -1.03
CA PHE A 275 15.10 -0.19 -0.19
C PHE A 275 15.74 -1.46 -0.74
N PHE A 276 14.96 -2.28 -1.48
CA PHE A 276 15.37 -3.63 -1.91
C PHE A 276 15.44 -3.82 -3.43
N GLY A 277 15.34 -2.74 -4.22
CA GLY A 277 15.53 -2.79 -5.67
C GLY A 277 14.42 -3.51 -6.44
N ALA A 278 13.17 -3.37 -6.02
CA ALA A 278 11.99 -3.90 -6.72
C ALA A 278 12.21 -5.29 -7.35
N TRP A 279 12.22 -5.34 -8.69
CA TRP A 279 12.36 -6.56 -9.48
C TRP A 279 13.80 -7.11 -9.58
N LEU A 280 14.81 -6.39 -9.07
CA LEU A 280 16.19 -6.83 -9.17
C LEU A 280 16.43 -8.08 -8.30
N SER A 281 17.05 -9.08 -8.89
CA SER A 281 17.42 -10.31 -8.20
C SER A 281 18.63 -10.07 -7.29
N PRO A 282 18.66 -10.65 -6.09
CA PRO A 282 19.85 -10.61 -5.24
C PRO A 282 21.04 -11.36 -5.85
N PHE A 283 20.83 -12.16 -6.88
CA PHE A 283 21.85 -13.03 -7.51
C PHE A 283 22.20 -12.62 -8.95
N GLY A 284 21.74 -11.46 -9.45
CA GLY A 284 22.04 -10.98 -10.79
C GLY A 284 21.42 -11.80 -11.95
N ILE A 285 20.43 -12.66 -11.68
CA ILE A 285 19.86 -13.60 -12.68
C ILE A 285 18.70 -12.97 -13.49
N THR A 286 18.24 -11.79 -13.14
CA THR A 286 16.99 -11.19 -13.67
C THR A 286 17.08 -10.65 -15.09
N GLU A 287 18.27 -10.40 -15.61
CA GLU A 287 18.43 -9.74 -16.92
C GLU A 287 17.93 -10.58 -18.10
N SER A 288 17.80 -11.91 -17.92
CA SER A 288 17.45 -12.82 -19.02
C SER A 288 15.96 -13.13 -19.12
N ILE A 289 15.14 -12.94 -18.06
CA ILE A 289 13.75 -13.40 -18.02
C ILE A 289 12.85 -12.36 -17.31
N PRO A 290 12.03 -11.58 -18.06
CA PRO A 290 11.18 -10.51 -17.46
C PRO A 290 10.22 -10.98 -16.38
N TRP A 291 9.64 -12.17 -16.51
CA TRP A 291 8.73 -12.76 -15.51
C TRP A 291 9.39 -13.06 -14.17
N LEU A 292 10.68 -13.32 -14.16
CA LEU A 292 11.45 -13.55 -12.94
C LEU A 292 11.56 -12.27 -12.11
N GLY A 293 11.54 -11.10 -12.75
CA GLY A 293 11.49 -9.80 -12.05
C GLY A 293 10.21 -9.65 -11.22
N VAL A 294 9.03 -9.94 -11.81
CA VAL A 294 7.76 -9.90 -11.08
C VAL A 294 7.77 -10.87 -9.90
N PHE A 295 8.33 -12.07 -10.07
CA PHE A 295 8.45 -13.05 -8.99
C PHE A 295 9.32 -12.52 -7.83
N TRP A 296 10.49 -11.94 -8.11
CA TRP A 296 11.37 -11.37 -7.09
C TRP A 296 10.71 -10.17 -6.37
N PHE A 297 10.01 -9.32 -7.11
CA PHE A 297 9.25 -8.23 -6.54
C PHE A 297 8.20 -8.74 -5.55
N LEU A 298 7.35 -9.66 -6.00
CA LEU A 298 6.28 -10.24 -5.18
C LEU A 298 6.84 -10.96 -3.95
N LEU A 299 7.92 -11.73 -4.11
CA LEU A 299 8.55 -12.44 -3.00
C LEU A 299 9.02 -11.48 -1.90
N LYS A 300 9.72 -10.40 -2.26
CA LYS A 300 10.18 -9.38 -1.31
C LYS A 300 8.98 -8.65 -0.66
N ALA A 301 8.00 -8.24 -1.46
CA ALA A 301 6.80 -7.58 -0.95
C ALA A 301 6.02 -8.48 0.02
N PHE A 302 5.86 -9.76 -0.30
CA PHE A 302 5.18 -10.70 0.60
C PHE A 302 5.95 -11.00 1.88
N VAL A 303 7.28 -10.97 1.87
CA VAL A 303 8.08 -11.06 3.11
C VAL A 303 7.78 -9.87 4.01
N LEU A 304 7.70 -8.65 3.47
CA LEU A 304 7.38 -7.45 4.26
C LEU A 304 5.92 -7.46 4.74
N VAL A 305 4.98 -7.88 3.90
CA VAL A 305 3.58 -8.09 4.30
C VAL A 305 3.47 -9.10 5.43
N PHE A 306 4.19 -10.22 5.34
CA PHE A 306 4.22 -11.22 6.41
C PHE A 306 4.78 -10.63 7.71
N LEU A 307 5.80 -9.79 7.64
CA LEU A 307 6.37 -9.10 8.79
C LEU A 307 5.35 -8.17 9.46
N MET A 308 4.56 -7.41 8.67
CA MET A 308 3.47 -6.58 9.19
C MET A 308 2.37 -7.45 9.85
N MET A 309 2.00 -8.58 9.23
CA MET A 309 1.06 -9.53 9.81
C MET A 309 1.60 -10.14 11.11
N TRP A 310 2.90 -10.41 11.16
CA TRP A 310 3.55 -10.90 12.38
C TRP A 310 3.47 -9.87 13.51
N PHE A 311 3.74 -8.61 13.24
CA PHE A 311 3.59 -7.54 14.24
C PHE A 311 2.18 -7.50 14.82
N ARG A 312 1.16 -7.63 13.99
CA ARG A 312 -0.24 -7.68 14.42
C ARG A 312 -0.52 -8.75 15.48
N TRP A 313 0.09 -9.91 15.37
CA TRP A 313 -0.18 -11.04 16.27
C TRP A 313 0.76 -11.14 17.47
N THR A 314 1.82 -10.33 17.52
CA THR A 314 2.82 -10.37 18.60
C THR A 314 2.75 -9.18 19.53
N PHE A 315 2.46 -7.98 19.01
CA PHE A 315 2.45 -6.77 19.83
C PHE A 315 1.08 -6.46 20.40
N PRO A 316 1.03 -6.01 21.70
CA PRO A 316 -0.21 -5.49 22.25
C PRO A 316 -0.57 -4.15 21.60
N ARG A 317 -1.86 -3.82 21.61
CA ARG A 317 -2.37 -2.56 21.08
C ARG A 317 -1.87 -1.37 21.89
N LEU A 318 -1.44 -0.32 21.22
CA LEU A 318 -1.04 0.94 21.83
C LEU A 318 -2.27 1.85 22.06
N ARG A 319 -2.18 2.74 23.05
CA ARG A 319 -3.15 3.82 23.25
C ARG A 319 -2.81 5.00 22.35
N ILE A 320 -3.80 5.84 22.00
CA ILE A 320 -3.61 7.00 21.15
C ILE A 320 -2.52 7.95 21.66
N ASP A 321 -2.44 8.16 22.96
CA ASP A 321 -1.43 9.01 23.60
C ASP A 321 -0.02 8.45 23.36
N GLN A 322 0.15 7.14 23.55
CA GLN A 322 1.43 6.46 23.35
C GLN A 322 1.85 6.49 21.88
N LEU A 323 0.89 6.33 20.97
CA LEU A 323 1.09 6.35 19.55
C LEU A 323 1.56 7.73 19.08
N LEU A 324 0.92 8.81 19.54
CA LEU A 324 1.34 10.18 19.21
C LEU A 324 2.69 10.53 19.86
N ILE A 325 2.95 10.07 21.08
CA ILE A 325 4.26 10.25 21.73
C ILE A 325 5.35 9.53 20.95
N LEU A 326 5.10 8.30 20.46
CA LEU A 326 6.05 7.54 19.64
C LEU A 326 6.41 8.32 18.38
N GLU A 327 5.44 8.87 17.67
CA GLU A 327 5.68 9.63 16.46
C GLU A 327 6.40 10.95 16.73
N TRP A 328 5.79 11.84 17.50
CA TRP A 328 6.26 13.22 17.66
C TRP A 328 7.51 13.34 18.53
N LYS A 329 7.70 12.48 19.52
CA LYS A 329 8.84 12.56 20.45
C LYS A 329 10.03 11.71 20.02
N TYR A 330 9.80 10.61 19.29
CA TYR A 330 10.87 9.68 18.95
C TYR A 330 11.09 9.56 17.43
N LEU A 331 10.10 9.14 16.64
CA LEU A 331 10.31 8.82 15.24
C LEU A 331 10.66 10.05 14.41
N LEU A 332 9.91 11.14 14.55
CA LEU A 332 10.12 12.35 13.80
C LEU A 332 11.46 13.01 14.10
N PRO A 333 11.90 13.22 15.37
CA PRO A 333 13.23 13.76 15.66
C PRO A 333 14.37 12.86 15.18
N ILE A 334 14.26 11.53 15.35
CA ILE A 334 15.27 10.59 14.85
C ILE A 334 15.36 10.68 13.32
N ASN A 335 14.24 10.78 12.64
CA ASN A 335 14.19 10.88 11.17
C ASN A 335 14.83 12.20 10.67
N LEU A 336 14.56 13.32 11.33
CA LEU A 336 15.18 14.61 11.01
C LEU A 336 16.70 14.53 11.16
N VAL A 337 17.20 13.97 12.27
CA VAL A 337 18.64 13.78 12.47
C VAL A 337 19.20 12.84 11.40
N ASN A 338 18.50 11.77 11.08
CA ASN A 338 18.91 10.78 10.08
C ASN A 338 19.07 11.39 8.69
N ILE A 339 18.16 12.29 8.28
CA ILE A 339 18.26 13.04 7.01
C ILE A 339 19.52 13.89 6.98
N VAL A 340 19.81 14.63 8.06
CA VAL A 340 21.00 15.48 8.13
C VAL A 340 22.29 14.64 8.04
N VAL A 341 22.32 13.51 8.75
CA VAL A 341 23.46 12.57 8.69
C VAL A 341 23.62 12.01 7.27
N MET A 342 22.51 11.60 6.62
CA MET A 342 22.54 11.10 5.25
C MET A 342 23.04 12.18 4.28
N ALA A 343 22.53 13.41 4.37
CA ALA A 343 22.96 14.52 3.53
C ALA A 343 24.45 14.80 3.69
N PHE A 344 25.00 14.71 4.91
CA PHE A 344 26.42 14.87 5.17
C PHE A 344 27.26 13.75 4.54
N LEU A 345 26.81 12.49 4.63
CA LEU A 345 27.49 11.34 4.03
C LEU A 345 27.51 11.43 2.49
N VAL A 346 26.41 11.85 1.89
CA VAL A 346 26.30 12.07 0.44
C VAL A 346 27.23 13.23 0.03
N TRP A 347 27.26 14.33 0.77
CA TRP A 347 28.16 15.48 0.48
C TRP A 347 29.65 15.12 0.56
N GLN A 348 30.03 14.23 1.49
CA GLN A 348 31.40 13.74 1.65
C GLN A 348 31.80 12.67 0.62
N ASN A 349 30.91 12.27 -0.31
CA ASN A 349 31.10 11.17 -1.24
C ASN A 349 31.47 9.83 -0.54
N LEU A 350 31.02 9.65 0.69
CA LEU A 350 31.18 8.38 1.44
C LEU A 350 30.18 7.33 1.04
N ILE A 351 29.10 7.74 0.40
CA ILE A 351 28.12 6.87 -0.26
C ILE A 351 28.33 7.03 -1.75
N ILE A 352 28.34 5.93 -2.49
CA ILE A 352 28.50 5.92 -3.94
C ILE A 352 27.38 6.77 -4.56
N GLN A 353 27.70 7.96 -5.04
CA GLN A 353 26.80 8.75 -5.86
C GLN A 353 26.79 8.13 -7.24
N PHE A 354 25.63 7.66 -7.67
CA PHE A 354 25.40 7.28 -9.06
C PHE A 354 25.01 8.53 -9.83
N GLN A 355 25.98 9.18 -10.44
CA GLN A 355 25.77 10.21 -11.48
C GLN A 355 25.57 9.55 -12.83
#